data_f67ee8cc2a29ffe92defdc18de51aab4
#
_entry.id   f67ee8cc2a29ffe92defdc18de51aab4
#
_cell.length_a   1.000
_cell.length_b   1.000
_cell.length_c   1.000
_cell.angle_alpha   90.00
_cell.angle_beta   90.00
_cell.angle_gamma   90.00
#
_symmetry.space_group_name_H-M   'P 1'
#
loop_
_entity.id
_entity.type
_entity.pdbx_description
1 polymer ?
#
loop_
_entity_poly.entity_id
_entity_poly.type
_entity_poly.pdbx_seq_one_letter_code
_entity_poly.pdbx_strand_id
1 'polypeptide(L)' 'MVKFLALQVRIGRITLEQVPEQYRDAVRELVEGGA' A
#
# COMPACT_ATOMS: atom_id res chain seq x y z
N MET A 1 -4.21 7.61 -5.96
CA MET A 1 -4.45 6.16 -6.00
C MET A 1 -3.50 5.41 -5.08
N VAL A 2 -2.21 5.72 -5.12
CA VAL A 2 -1.25 5.03 -4.27
C VAL A 2 -1.55 5.28 -2.79
N LYS A 3 -1.87 6.52 -2.44
CA LYS A 3 -2.19 6.83 -1.04
C LYS A 3 -3.40 6.04 -0.56
N PHE A 4 -4.40 5.89 -1.41
CA PHE A 4 -5.58 5.14 -1.06
C PHE A 4 -5.23 3.67 -0.82
N LEU A 5 -4.42 3.11 -1.71
CA LEU A 5 -4.01 1.72 -1.57
C LEU A 5 -3.19 1.52 -0.30
N ALA A 6 -2.30 2.47 -0.02
CA ALA A 6 -1.49 2.37 1.19
C ALA A 6 -2.38 2.40 2.43
N LEU A 7 -3.40 3.23 2.42
CA LEU A 7 -4.33 3.29 3.53
C LEU A 7 -5.06 1.97 3.71
N GLN A 8 -5.51 1.38 2.59
CA GLN A 8 -6.22 0.10 2.66
C GLN A 8 -5.34 -1.00 3.23
N VAL A 9 -4.06 -0.98 2.87
CA VAL A 9 -3.12 -1.96 3.42
C VAL A 9 -2.92 -1.73 4.91
N ARG A 10 -2.76 -0.47 5.30
CA ARG A 10 -2.50 -0.16 6.72
C ARG A 10 -3.65 -0.58 7.62
N ILE A 11 -4.87 -0.36 7.17
CA ILE A 11 -6.02 -0.71 8.02
C ILE A 11 -6.41 -2.17 7.89
N GLY A 12 -5.68 -2.93 7.05
CA GLY A 12 -5.87 -4.37 6.98
C GLY A 12 -6.98 -4.82 6.05
N ARG A 13 -7.47 -3.94 5.20
CA ARG A 13 -8.53 -4.33 4.27
C ARG A 13 -8.00 -5.10 3.07
N ILE A 14 -6.77 -4.78 2.65
CA ILE A 14 -6.11 -5.51 1.58
C ILE A 14 -4.67 -5.77 1.98
N THR A 15 -4.02 -6.67 1.24
CA THR A 15 -2.62 -6.97 1.48
C THR A 15 -1.78 -6.40 0.35
N LEU A 16 -0.47 -6.32 0.58
CA LEU A 16 0.44 -5.85 -0.46
C LEU A 16 0.35 -6.71 -1.70
N GLU A 17 0.10 -8.00 -1.52
CA GLU A 17 -0.01 -8.90 -2.65
C GLU A 17 -1.20 -8.57 -3.54
N GLN A 18 -2.23 -7.95 -2.97
CA GLN A 18 -3.41 -7.56 -3.73
C GLN A 18 -3.20 -6.24 -4.46
N VAL A 19 -2.15 -5.50 -4.12
CA VAL A 19 -1.82 -4.26 -4.80
C VAL A 19 -1.17 -4.60 -6.14
N PRO A 20 -1.58 -3.91 -7.23
CA PRO A 20 -0.95 -4.14 -8.53
C PRO A 20 0.57 -3.97 -8.43
N GLU A 21 1.29 -4.81 -9.13
CA GLU A 21 2.74 -4.85 -9.03
C GLU A 21 3.37 -3.48 -9.29
N GLN A 22 2.81 -2.76 -10.25
CA GLN A 22 3.36 -1.46 -10.63
C GLN A 22 3.25 -0.43 -9.52
N TYR A 23 2.33 -0.63 -8.58
CA TYR A 23 2.16 0.29 -7.45
C TYR A 23 2.70 -0.27 -6.14
N ARG A 24 3.11 -1.52 -6.13
CA ARG A 24 3.45 -2.21 -4.89
C ARG A 24 4.61 -1.55 -4.16
N ASP A 25 5.66 -1.18 -4.89
CA ASP A 25 6.82 -0.56 -4.26
C ASP A 25 6.46 0.77 -3.62
N ALA A 26 5.67 1.59 -4.33
CA ALA A 26 5.27 2.88 -3.81
C ALA A 26 4.38 2.73 -2.58
N VAL A 27 3.44 1.78 -2.65
CA VAL A 27 2.54 1.54 -1.52
C VAL A 27 3.33 1.04 -0.33
N ARG A 28 4.28 0.13 -0.56
CA ARG A 28 5.08 -0.39 0.53
C ARG A 28 5.89 0.71 1.21
N GLU A 29 6.44 1.62 0.42
CA GLU A 29 7.18 2.73 1.00
C GLU A 29 6.31 3.59 1.89
N LEU A 30 5.09 3.86 1.45
CA LEU A 30 4.18 4.67 2.25
C LEU A 30 3.80 3.95 3.54
N VAL A 31 3.59 2.66 3.47
CA VAL A 31 3.21 1.89 4.65
C VAL A 31 4.40 1.74 5.60
N GLU A 32 5.55 1.34 5.07
CA GLU A 32 6.72 1.11 5.90
C GLU A 32 7.39 2.40 6.34
N GLY A 33 7.26 3.42 5.52
CA GLY A 33 7.84 4.71 5.86
C GLY A 33 7.19 5.36 7.06
N GLY A 34 6.09 4.83 7.52
CA GLY A 34 5.42 5.34 8.70
C GLY A 34 4.81 6.70 8.51
N ALA A 35 4.60 7.06 7.30
CA ALA A 35 4.04 8.38 7.00
C ALA A 35 2.65 8.54 7.57
#